data_9407a291a5c43fa616da59d35dcca394
#
_entry.id   9407a291a5c43fa616da59d35dcca394
#
_cell.length_a   1.000
_cell.length_b   1.000
_cell.length_c   1.000
_cell.angle_alpha   90.00
_cell.angle_beta   90.00
_cell.angle_gamma   90.00
#
_symmetry.space_group_name_H-M   'P 1'
#
loop_
_entity.id
_entity.type
_entity.pdbx_description
1 polymer ?
#
loop_
_entity_poly.entity_id
_entity_poly.type
_entity_poly.pdbx_seq_one_letter_code
_entity_poly.pdbx_strand_id
1 'polypeptide(L)'
;TRRSSDLGAYSVSKAAVVMLSQQLAAEWGPHGIRSNVVSPGLVVTPMSQAFYDTPGVTERRTAVVPLRRIGAPQDMADATLFLASDRSSYVNGEEIIVDGGFARTLMSHVPRPGF
;
A
#
# COMPACT_ATOMS: atom_id res chain seq x y z
N THR A 1 18.56 -11.62 -11.89
CA THR A 1 18.14 -10.37 -11.24
C THR A 1 16.95 -9.79 -11.98
N ARG A 2 15.78 -9.84 -11.36
CA ARG A 2 14.62 -9.10 -11.91
C ARG A 2 14.98 -7.61 -11.92
N ARG A 3 15.01 -7.04 -13.08
CA ARG A 3 15.24 -5.61 -13.27
C ARG A 3 13.93 -4.87 -12.99
N SER A 4 14.01 -3.66 -12.48
CA SER A 4 12.83 -2.80 -12.28
C SER A 4 12.01 -2.60 -13.57
N SER A 5 12.62 -2.82 -14.73
CA SER A 5 11.96 -2.82 -16.04
C SER A 5 10.87 -3.89 -16.19
N ASP A 6 10.92 -4.96 -15.41
CA ASP A 6 9.91 -6.04 -15.48
C ASP A 6 8.55 -5.63 -14.86
N LEU A 7 8.50 -4.49 -14.15
CA LEU A 7 7.30 -3.96 -13.52
C LEU A 7 6.67 -2.77 -14.25
N GLY A 8 7.22 -2.36 -15.40
CA GLY A 8 6.82 -1.13 -16.08
C GLY A 8 5.31 -1.05 -16.36
N ALA A 9 4.77 -2.01 -17.07
CA ALA A 9 3.33 -2.04 -17.39
C ALA A 9 2.46 -2.21 -16.12
N TYR A 10 2.91 -3.01 -15.15
CA TYR A 10 2.21 -3.18 -13.88
C TYR A 10 2.12 -1.87 -13.11
N SER A 11 3.25 -1.17 -12.93
CA SER A 11 3.29 0.10 -12.20
C SER A 11 2.41 1.16 -12.84
N VAL A 12 2.45 1.26 -14.19
CA VAL A 12 1.60 2.19 -14.95
C VAL A 12 0.12 1.85 -14.76
N SER A 13 -0.26 0.57 -14.86
CA SER A 13 -1.65 0.13 -14.67
C SER A 13 -2.17 0.44 -13.26
N LYS A 14 -1.34 0.28 -12.24
CA LYS A 14 -1.72 0.59 -10.85
C LYS A 14 -1.83 2.09 -10.59
N ALA A 15 -0.97 2.91 -11.18
CA ALA A 15 -1.10 4.36 -11.14
C ALA A 15 -2.39 4.82 -11.84
N ALA A 16 -2.77 4.19 -12.94
CA ALA A 16 -4.03 4.48 -13.64
C ALA A 16 -5.27 4.16 -12.78
N VAL A 17 -5.24 3.11 -11.95
CA VAL A 17 -6.33 2.81 -11.00
C VAL A 17 -6.50 3.93 -9.98
N VAL A 18 -5.41 4.48 -9.45
CA VAL A 18 -5.46 5.62 -8.51
C VAL A 18 -6.10 6.83 -9.20
N MET A 19 -5.65 7.17 -10.40
CA MET A 19 -6.21 8.29 -11.16
C MET A 19 -7.69 8.06 -11.49
N LEU A 20 -8.08 6.84 -11.88
CA LEU A 20 -9.49 6.49 -12.12
C LEU A 20 -10.34 6.73 -10.88
N SER A 21 -9.86 6.32 -9.70
CA SER A 21 -10.59 6.54 -8.45
C SER A 21 -10.78 8.02 -8.15
N GLN A 22 -9.76 8.85 -8.40
CA GLN A 22 -9.87 10.31 -8.23
C GLN A 22 -10.88 10.93 -9.21
N GLN A 23 -10.88 10.46 -10.46
CA GLN A 23 -11.87 10.89 -11.46
C GLN A 23 -13.29 10.53 -11.03
N LEU A 24 -13.50 9.29 -10.59
CA LEU A 24 -14.82 8.84 -10.08
C LEU A 24 -15.25 9.62 -8.84
N ALA A 25 -14.32 9.96 -7.95
CA ALA A 25 -14.60 10.76 -6.76
C ALA A 25 -15.15 12.15 -7.16
N ALA A 26 -14.57 12.76 -8.20
CA ALA A 26 -15.00 14.06 -8.68
C ALA A 26 -16.35 13.98 -9.42
N GLU A 27 -16.51 13.00 -10.31
CA GLU A 27 -17.72 12.88 -11.14
C GLU A 27 -18.94 12.42 -10.35
N TRP A 28 -18.77 11.50 -9.40
CA TRP A 28 -19.87 10.88 -8.68
C TRP A 28 -20.09 11.46 -7.27
N GLY A 29 -19.17 12.28 -6.79
CA GLY A 29 -19.30 12.98 -5.52
C GLY A 29 -20.63 13.76 -5.38
N PRO A 30 -21.09 14.50 -6.40
CA PRO A 30 -22.40 15.17 -6.37
C PRO A 30 -23.61 14.23 -6.16
N HIS A 31 -23.43 12.94 -6.44
CA HIS A 31 -24.45 11.90 -6.24
C HIS A 31 -24.28 11.15 -4.90
N GLY A 32 -23.42 11.64 -4.00
CA GLY A 32 -23.18 11.02 -2.70
C GLY A 32 -22.33 9.75 -2.77
N ILE A 33 -21.62 9.51 -3.87
CA ILE A 33 -20.75 8.34 -4.05
C ILE A 33 -19.30 8.77 -3.80
N ARG A 34 -18.64 8.05 -2.93
CA ARG A 34 -17.22 8.24 -2.62
C ARG A 34 -16.38 7.16 -3.30
N SER A 35 -15.21 7.54 -3.80
CA SER A 35 -14.24 6.63 -4.41
C SER A 35 -12.87 6.88 -3.80
N ASN A 36 -12.29 5.86 -3.19
CA ASN A 36 -10.98 5.92 -2.53
C ASN A 36 -10.18 4.66 -2.87
N VAL A 37 -8.88 4.70 -2.65
CA VAL A 37 -7.95 3.61 -2.91
C VAL A 37 -7.30 3.15 -1.61
N VAL A 38 -7.15 1.84 -1.44
CA VAL A 38 -6.27 1.23 -0.43
C VAL A 38 -5.07 0.66 -1.16
N SER A 39 -3.87 1.15 -0.82
CA SER A 39 -2.60 0.70 -1.41
C SER A 39 -1.79 -0.09 -0.38
N PRO A 40 -1.75 -1.43 -0.51
CA PRO A 40 -1.02 -2.29 0.40
C PRO A 40 0.49 -2.16 0.23
N GLY A 41 1.22 -2.29 1.34
CA GLY A 41 2.67 -2.55 1.34
C GLY A 41 2.99 -4.04 1.23
N LEU A 42 3.97 -4.48 2.03
CA LEU A 42 4.32 -5.90 2.12
C LEU A 42 3.29 -6.65 2.96
N VAL A 43 2.57 -7.59 2.35
CA VAL A 43 1.49 -8.36 2.99
C VAL A 43 1.71 -9.84 2.75
N VAL A 44 1.52 -10.66 3.80
CA VAL A 44 1.49 -12.12 3.67
C VAL A 44 0.11 -12.52 3.15
N THR A 45 0.10 -13.19 2.00
CA THR A 45 -1.10 -13.73 1.38
C THR A 45 -0.80 -15.15 0.90
N PRO A 46 -1.80 -15.97 0.57
CA PRO A 46 -1.54 -17.29 -0.04
C PRO A 46 -0.62 -17.22 -1.27
N MET A 47 -0.75 -16.17 -2.08
CA MET A 47 0.09 -15.96 -3.27
C MET A 47 1.54 -15.63 -2.91
N SER A 48 1.80 -14.92 -1.81
CA SER A 48 3.14 -14.49 -1.39
C SER A 48 3.76 -15.41 -0.33
N GLN A 49 3.02 -16.40 0.18
CA GLN A 49 3.46 -17.28 1.28
C GLN A 49 4.81 -17.92 1.01
N ALA A 50 5.01 -18.47 -0.20
CA ALA A 50 6.25 -19.12 -0.59
C ALA A 50 7.50 -18.21 -0.47
N PHE A 51 7.33 -16.88 -0.64
CA PHE A 51 8.44 -15.93 -0.42
C PHE A 51 8.79 -15.83 1.06
N TYR A 52 7.78 -15.81 1.93
CA TYR A 52 7.97 -15.67 3.38
C TYR A 52 8.44 -16.96 4.04
N ASP A 53 8.17 -18.12 3.43
CA ASP A 53 8.70 -19.42 3.85
C ASP A 53 10.18 -19.60 3.50
N THR A 54 10.72 -18.74 2.62
CA THR A 54 12.14 -18.77 2.27
C THR A 54 12.98 -18.22 3.44
N PRO A 55 14.00 -18.98 3.93
CA PRO A 55 14.83 -18.56 5.06
C PRO A 55 15.43 -17.16 4.89
N GLY A 56 15.31 -16.32 5.91
CA GLY A 56 15.87 -14.97 5.98
C GLY A 56 15.10 -13.92 5.17
N VAL A 57 14.04 -14.26 4.43
CA VAL A 57 13.25 -13.27 3.68
C VAL A 57 12.39 -12.44 4.62
N THR A 58 11.69 -13.09 5.54
CA THR A 58 10.83 -12.41 6.52
C THR A 58 11.63 -11.42 7.36
N GLU A 59 12.78 -11.82 7.88
CA GLU A 59 13.65 -10.99 8.70
C GLU A 59 14.13 -9.74 7.93
N ARG A 60 14.63 -9.95 6.71
CA ARG A 60 15.11 -8.83 5.86
C ARG A 60 14.00 -7.85 5.50
N ARG A 61 12.81 -8.36 5.17
CA ARG A 61 11.66 -7.51 4.83
C ARG A 61 11.12 -6.79 6.06
N THR A 62 11.02 -7.47 7.19
CA THR A 62 10.62 -6.87 8.46
C THR A 62 11.55 -5.73 8.88
N ALA A 63 12.85 -5.90 8.64
CA ALA A 63 13.86 -4.91 9.01
C ALA A 63 13.68 -3.55 8.29
N VAL A 64 13.11 -3.54 7.08
CA VAL A 64 12.91 -2.30 6.31
C VAL A 64 11.53 -1.66 6.53
N VAL A 65 10.62 -2.34 7.22
CA VAL A 65 9.31 -1.77 7.59
C VAL A 65 9.41 -1.09 8.95
N PRO A 66 9.06 0.20 9.10
CA PRO A 66 9.12 0.91 10.37
C PRO A 66 8.37 0.22 11.52
N LEU A 67 7.18 -0.32 11.26
CA LEU A 67 6.41 -1.07 12.26
C LEU A 67 6.98 -2.46 12.58
N ARG A 68 8.12 -2.84 11.96
CA ARG A 68 8.85 -4.08 12.24
C ARG A 68 8.01 -5.34 12.12
N ARG A 69 7.02 -5.33 11.24
CA ARG A 69 6.24 -6.51 10.88
C ARG A 69 5.80 -6.43 9.42
N ILE A 70 5.51 -7.58 8.84
CA ILE A 70 4.81 -7.69 7.57
C ILE A 70 3.31 -7.53 7.82
N GLY A 71 2.60 -6.89 6.92
CA GLY A 71 1.15 -6.73 7.01
C GLY A 71 0.41 -8.05 6.86
N ALA A 72 -0.75 -8.11 7.46
CA ALA A 72 -1.72 -9.21 7.29
C ALA A 72 -2.90 -8.72 6.42
N PRO A 73 -3.65 -9.63 5.78
CA PRO A 73 -4.87 -9.26 5.05
C PRO A 73 -5.86 -8.45 5.90
N GLN A 74 -5.90 -8.70 7.21
CA GLN A 74 -6.76 -7.96 8.14
C GLN A 74 -6.40 -6.47 8.21
N ASP A 75 -5.12 -6.09 8.10
CA ASP A 75 -4.72 -4.68 8.08
C ASP A 75 -5.38 -3.94 6.89
N MET A 76 -5.49 -4.62 5.75
CA MET A 76 -6.15 -4.07 4.55
C MET A 76 -7.66 -4.04 4.70
N ALA A 77 -8.24 -5.08 5.29
CA ALA A 77 -9.67 -5.19 5.54
C ALA A 77 -10.15 -4.07 6.47
N ASP A 78 -9.40 -3.78 7.54
CA ASP A 78 -9.75 -2.73 8.50
C ASP A 78 -9.74 -1.33 7.87
N ALA A 79 -8.73 -1.03 7.03
CA ALA A 79 -8.68 0.22 6.28
C ALA A 79 -9.85 0.32 5.27
N THR A 80 -10.16 -0.77 4.59
CA THR A 80 -11.28 -0.84 3.66
C THR A 80 -12.62 -0.66 4.37
N LEU A 81 -12.80 -1.29 5.53
CA LEU A 81 -14.01 -1.16 6.34
C LEU A 81 -14.20 0.30 6.81
N PHE A 82 -13.13 0.97 7.24
CA PHE A 82 -13.19 2.38 7.57
C PHE A 82 -13.68 3.20 6.37
N LEU A 83 -13.08 3.00 5.19
CA LEU A 83 -13.47 3.73 3.98
C LEU A 83 -14.89 3.41 3.51
N ALA A 84 -15.37 2.20 3.74
CA ALA A 84 -16.74 1.78 3.39
C ALA A 84 -17.80 2.28 4.39
N SER A 85 -17.40 2.75 5.56
CA SER A 85 -18.30 3.18 6.63
C SER A 85 -18.59 4.68 6.60
N ASP A 86 -19.62 5.10 7.34
CA ASP A 86 -19.97 6.52 7.54
C ASP A 86 -18.89 7.30 8.30
N ARG A 87 -17.96 6.61 8.98
CA ARG A 87 -16.81 7.23 9.65
C ARG A 87 -15.89 7.98 8.68
N SER A 88 -15.89 7.60 7.43
CA SER A 88 -15.13 8.24 6.34
C SER A 88 -16.01 9.09 5.42
N SER A 89 -17.15 9.58 5.91
CA SER A 89 -18.15 10.29 5.09
C SER A 89 -17.62 11.53 4.36
N TYR A 90 -16.50 12.09 4.81
CA TYR A 90 -15.85 13.24 4.17
C TYR A 90 -14.51 12.89 3.51
N VAL A 91 -14.19 11.59 3.37
CA VAL A 91 -13.00 11.08 2.68
C VAL A 91 -13.39 10.65 1.27
N ASN A 92 -12.91 11.37 0.26
CA ASN A 92 -13.24 11.11 -1.14
C ASN A 92 -12.05 11.45 -2.05
N GLY A 93 -11.72 10.59 -2.99
CA GLY A 93 -10.59 10.77 -3.90
C GLY A 93 -9.21 10.49 -3.28
N GLU A 94 -9.17 9.88 -2.10
CA GLU A 94 -7.93 9.68 -1.35
C GLU A 94 -7.31 8.31 -1.62
N GLU A 95 -5.98 8.23 -1.52
CA GLU A 95 -5.22 6.99 -1.50
C GLU A 95 -4.67 6.76 -0.09
N ILE A 96 -5.17 5.73 0.60
CA ILE A 96 -4.65 5.31 1.90
C ILE A 96 -3.59 4.22 1.69
N ILE A 97 -2.35 4.57 2.01
CA ILE A 97 -1.22 3.64 1.98
C ILE A 97 -1.17 2.88 3.30
N VAL A 98 -1.33 1.56 3.25
CA VAL A 98 -1.33 0.66 4.41
C VAL A 98 -0.12 -0.26 4.33
N ASP A 99 1.02 0.24 4.75
CA ASP A 99 2.33 -0.38 4.49
C ASP A 99 3.29 -0.38 5.71
N GLY A 100 2.80 -0.05 6.88
CA GLY A 100 3.63 0.05 8.09
C GLY A 100 4.69 1.15 8.04
N GLY A 101 4.53 2.14 7.15
CA GLY A 101 5.45 3.25 6.94
C GLY A 101 6.53 2.99 5.89
N PHE A 102 6.51 1.84 5.21
CA PHE A 102 7.55 1.43 4.27
C PHE A 102 7.84 2.48 3.18
N ALA A 103 6.82 3.06 2.57
CA ALA A 103 6.98 4.08 1.51
C ALA A 103 7.60 5.41 2.02
N ARG A 104 7.72 5.59 3.32
CA ARG A 104 8.27 6.82 3.94
C ARG A 104 9.71 6.65 4.46
N THR A 105 10.37 5.52 4.18
CA THR A 105 11.68 5.17 4.77
C THR A 105 12.87 5.44 3.87
N LEU A 106 12.70 6.04 2.70
CA LEU A 106 13.79 6.25 1.76
C LEU A 106 15.02 6.88 2.41
N MET A 107 14.83 7.91 3.22
CA MET A 107 15.93 8.60 3.89
C MET A 107 16.59 7.80 5.02
N SER A 108 15.90 6.83 5.59
CA SER A 108 16.49 5.97 6.64
C SER A 108 17.52 4.98 6.10
N HIS A 109 17.55 4.79 4.77
CA HIS A 109 18.52 3.95 4.08
C HIS A 109 19.74 4.74 3.60
N VAL A 110 19.78 6.05 3.81
CA VAL A 110 20.92 6.90 3.44
C VAL A 110 21.88 7.00 4.63
N PRO A 111 23.10 6.47 4.53
CA PRO A 111 24.07 6.56 5.60
C PRO A 111 24.36 8.02 5.97
N ARG A 112 24.36 8.30 7.28
CA ARG A 112 24.74 9.61 7.81
C ARG A 112 25.90 9.46 8.79
N PRO A 113 26.95 10.29 8.71
CA PRO A 113 28.00 10.28 9.70
C PRO A 113 27.45 10.59 11.11
N GLY A 114 27.79 9.76 12.10
CA GLY A 114 27.41 9.99 13.49
C GLY A 114 26.03 9.46 13.92
N PHE A 115 25.35 8.67 13.08
CA PHE A 115 24.09 8.01 13.43
C PHE A 115 24.11 6.54 13.06
#